data_18dae0a6dada839aab1507726ac31053
#
_entry.id   18dae0a6dada839aab1507726ac31053
#
_cell.length_a   1.000
_cell.length_b   1.000
_cell.length_c   1.000
_cell.angle_alpha   90.00
_cell.angle_beta   90.00
_cell.angle_gamma   90.00
#
_symmetry.space_group_name_H-M   'P 1'
#
loop_
_entity.id
_entity.type
_entity.pdbx_description
1 polymer ?
#
loop_
_entity_poly.entity_id
_entity_poly.type
_entity_poly.pdbx_seq_one_letter_code
_entity_poly.pdbx_strand_id
1 'polypeptide(L)'
;MIGIEGLWPHNISPNQLAVLERKLVLWLRSQNFNSELTSHSLQNKSSEELQSLMLSATTTGCDFSEFRIISKNVVEANTEDLLDLANIAGLNPAKDFVSAKLLGVNLCGVDLSGVNLYAAYLRGADLSDADLSEANLSKVNLSGADLSGALLSNANLTDANLYRVSLALANLSGANLSNANLSNANLSNANLSNANLSNANLSNADLTQAGLALTNLKGANFQNTKVEKARLWHDAGLSEEMKQNLITRGVVFDNG
;
A
#
# COMPACT_ATOMS: atom_id res chain seq x y z
N MET A 1 -2.10 40.81 6.34
CA MET A 1 -2.43 39.57 5.60
C MET A 1 -1.14 38.85 5.39
N ILE A 2 -0.86 37.81 6.17
CA ILE A 2 0.32 36.94 5.94
C ILE A 2 -0.15 35.92 4.91
N GLY A 3 0.33 36.10 3.65
CA GLY A 3 -0.06 35.23 2.55
C GLY A 3 0.38 33.78 2.78
N ILE A 4 -0.35 32.83 2.22
CA ILE A 4 0.02 31.41 2.15
C ILE A 4 1.20 31.20 1.19
N GLU A 5 1.66 32.24 0.52
CA GLU A 5 2.86 32.21 -0.30
C GLU A 5 4.04 31.74 0.54
N GLY A 6 4.60 30.58 0.18
CA GLY A 6 5.68 29.90 0.89
C GLY A 6 5.27 28.86 1.94
N LEU A 7 3.98 28.61 2.17
CA LEU A 7 3.51 27.49 3.01
C LEU A 7 3.51 26.16 2.24
N TRP A 8 3.31 26.23 0.92
CA TRP A 8 3.26 25.06 0.05
C TRP A 8 4.36 25.18 -1.01
N PRO A 9 5.42 24.43 -0.90
CA PRO A 9 6.57 24.56 -1.79
C PRO A 9 6.26 24.06 -3.20
N HIS A 10 6.90 24.70 -4.19
CA HIS A 10 6.95 24.22 -5.55
C HIS A 10 8.16 23.31 -5.74
N ASN A 11 8.07 22.31 -6.61
CA ASN A 11 9.17 21.37 -6.93
C ASN A 11 9.66 20.51 -5.75
N ILE A 12 8.75 19.87 -5.04
CA ILE A 12 9.04 18.90 -3.99
C ILE A 12 8.88 17.49 -4.51
N SER A 13 9.61 16.55 -3.90
CA SER A 13 9.51 15.13 -4.24
C SER A 13 8.16 14.53 -3.83
N PRO A 14 7.76 13.37 -4.42
CA PRO A 14 6.57 12.65 -3.98
C PRO A 14 6.59 12.31 -2.49
N ASN A 15 7.75 11.96 -1.94
CA ASN A 15 7.90 11.64 -0.52
C ASN A 15 7.69 12.86 0.38
N GLN A 16 8.31 14.00 0.04
CA GLN A 16 8.09 15.27 0.75
C GLN A 16 6.62 15.70 0.70
N LEU A 17 6.00 15.64 -0.48
CA LEU A 17 4.59 15.98 -0.67
C LEU A 17 3.69 15.10 0.22
N ALA A 18 3.89 13.79 0.19
CA ALA A 18 3.09 12.84 0.97
C ALA A 18 3.15 13.13 2.48
N VAL A 19 4.34 13.43 2.99
CA VAL A 19 4.54 13.77 4.41
C VAL A 19 3.84 15.08 4.77
N LEU A 20 3.98 16.12 3.95
CA LEU A 20 3.37 17.43 4.20
C LEU A 20 1.83 17.37 4.10
N GLU A 21 1.27 16.70 3.10
CA GLU A 21 -0.17 16.48 2.99
C GLU A 21 -0.70 15.75 4.23
N ARG A 22 -0.02 14.70 4.67
CA ARG A 22 -0.42 13.95 5.86
C ARG A 22 -0.35 14.80 7.12
N LYS A 23 0.72 15.55 7.32
CA LYS A 23 0.87 16.45 8.48
C LYS A 23 -0.20 17.52 8.50
N LEU A 24 -0.51 18.11 7.34
CA LEU A 24 -1.57 19.12 7.23
C LEU A 24 -2.95 18.55 7.61
N VAL A 25 -3.29 17.36 7.11
CA VAL A 25 -4.55 16.69 7.43
C VAL A 25 -4.69 16.46 8.94
N LEU A 26 -3.64 15.96 9.59
CA LEU A 26 -3.66 15.73 11.04
C LEU A 26 -3.72 17.03 11.83
N TRP A 27 -2.99 18.05 11.38
CA TRP A 27 -3.01 19.37 12.01
C TRP A 27 -4.39 20.02 11.92
N LEU A 28 -5.04 20.04 10.74
CA LEU A 28 -6.40 20.59 10.57
C LEU A 28 -7.42 19.90 11.47
N ARG A 29 -7.28 18.58 11.69
CA ARG A 29 -8.12 17.84 12.64
C ARG A 29 -7.91 18.29 14.09
N SER A 30 -6.66 18.53 14.50
CA SER A 30 -6.34 18.93 15.87
C SER A 30 -6.89 20.31 16.22
N GLN A 31 -7.08 21.19 15.21
CA GLN A 31 -7.63 22.53 15.37
C GLN A 31 -9.15 22.57 15.44
N ASN A 32 -9.85 21.41 15.41
CA ASN A 32 -11.32 21.34 15.29
C ASN A 32 -11.86 22.15 14.10
N PHE A 33 -11.04 22.39 13.10
CA PHE A 33 -11.41 23.14 11.91
C PHE A 33 -12.41 22.33 11.09
N ASN A 34 -13.64 22.80 11.07
CA ASN A 34 -14.80 22.24 10.36
C ASN A 34 -15.10 20.77 10.70
N SER A 35 -16.04 20.53 11.63
CA SER A 35 -16.49 19.20 12.09
C SER A 35 -17.03 18.28 10.97
N GLU A 36 -17.34 18.83 9.79
CA GLU A 36 -17.80 18.10 8.61
C GLU A 36 -16.65 17.49 7.79
N LEU A 37 -15.39 17.90 8.03
CA LEU A 37 -14.22 17.33 7.37
C LEU A 37 -13.85 15.99 8.03
N THR A 38 -14.57 14.96 7.64
CA THR A 38 -14.20 13.59 8.02
C THR A 38 -12.83 13.22 7.45
N SER A 39 -12.16 12.28 8.10
CA SER A 39 -10.88 11.74 7.60
C SER A 39 -10.93 11.33 6.12
N HIS A 40 -12.05 10.79 5.69
CA HIS A 40 -12.27 10.33 4.32
C HIS A 40 -12.41 11.49 3.32
N SER A 41 -13.03 12.61 3.71
CA SER A 41 -13.18 13.75 2.83
C SER A 41 -11.89 14.53 2.58
N LEU A 42 -10.99 14.59 3.57
CA LEU A 42 -9.68 15.23 3.43
C LEU A 42 -8.70 14.41 2.59
N GLN A 43 -8.79 13.08 2.67
CA GLN A 43 -7.88 12.17 1.95
C GLN A 43 -8.09 12.20 0.43
N ASN A 44 -9.28 12.55 -0.04
CA ASN A 44 -9.61 12.60 -1.46
C ASN A 44 -9.35 13.96 -2.10
N LYS A 45 -8.90 14.97 -1.32
CA LYS A 45 -8.66 16.30 -1.85
C LYS A 45 -7.33 16.40 -2.59
N SER A 46 -7.31 17.17 -3.69
CA SER A 46 -6.09 17.52 -4.38
C SER A 46 -5.23 18.49 -3.53
N SER A 47 -3.94 18.64 -3.89
CA SER A 47 -3.06 19.63 -3.25
C SER A 47 -3.64 21.05 -3.32
N GLU A 48 -4.30 21.40 -4.43
CA GLU A 48 -4.97 22.70 -4.62
C GLU A 48 -6.16 22.88 -3.68
N GLU A 49 -6.95 21.82 -3.48
CA GLU A 49 -8.07 21.85 -2.53
C GLU A 49 -7.58 21.95 -1.08
N LEU A 50 -6.46 21.29 -0.73
CA LEU A 50 -5.83 21.40 0.58
C LEU A 50 -5.29 22.82 0.82
N GLN A 51 -4.66 23.44 -0.19
CA GLN A 51 -4.23 24.84 -0.13
C GLN A 51 -5.42 25.80 0.06
N SER A 52 -6.53 25.57 -0.64
CA SER A 52 -7.76 26.36 -0.47
C SER A 52 -8.33 26.23 0.94
N LEU A 53 -8.27 25.04 1.53
CA LEU A 53 -8.66 24.83 2.94
C LEU A 53 -7.74 25.55 3.92
N MET A 54 -6.41 25.56 3.68
CA MET A 54 -5.47 26.36 4.49
C MET A 54 -5.82 27.85 4.44
N LEU A 55 -6.15 28.38 3.25
CA LEU A 55 -6.56 29.77 3.10
C LEU A 55 -7.84 30.06 3.89
N SER A 56 -8.83 29.19 3.81
CA SER A 56 -10.04 29.29 4.59
C SER A 56 -9.77 29.24 6.10
N ALA A 57 -8.88 28.35 6.55
CA ALA A 57 -8.51 28.23 7.95
C ALA A 57 -7.76 29.48 8.48
N THR A 58 -6.91 30.12 7.65
CA THR A 58 -6.27 31.39 8.05
C THR A 58 -7.29 32.51 8.26
N THR A 59 -8.35 32.56 7.46
CA THR A 59 -9.41 33.58 7.63
C THR A 59 -10.24 33.37 8.90
N THR A 60 -10.26 32.15 9.45
CA THR A 60 -10.93 31.82 10.73
C THR A 60 -10.00 31.90 11.95
N GLY A 61 -8.79 32.41 11.78
CA GLY A 61 -7.85 32.65 12.87
C GLY A 61 -6.95 31.47 13.25
N CYS A 62 -6.86 30.42 12.45
CA CYS A 62 -5.90 29.34 12.69
C CYS A 62 -4.46 29.83 12.50
N ASP A 63 -3.57 29.50 13.44
CA ASP A 63 -2.15 29.84 13.39
C ASP A 63 -1.35 28.71 12.72
N PHE A 64 -0.79 28.97 11.55
CA PHE A 64 0.04 28.05 10.76
C PHE A 64 1.55 28.18 11.04
N SER A 65 1.97 28.92 12.06
CA SER A 65 3.39 29.17 12.34
C SER A 65 4.19 27.88 12.52
N GLU A 66 3.64 26.93 13.28
CA GLU A 66 4.26 25.61 13.49
C GLU A 66 4.33 24.82 12.18
N PHE A 67 3.24 24.75 11.42
CA PHE A 67 3.22 24.04 10.15
C PHE A 67 4.21 24.63 9.14
N ARG A 68 4.41 25.93 9.14
CA ARG A 68 5.39 26.62 8.28
C ARG A 68 6.83 26.18 8.59
N ILE A 69 7.16 26.05 9.88
CA ILE A 69 8.49 25.58 10.32
C ILE A 69 8.69 24.14 9.87
N ILE A 70 7.68 23.28 10.07
CA ILE A 70 7.73 21.87 9.66
C ILE A 70 7.86 21.75 8.14
N SER A 71 7.07 22.50 7.37
CA SER A 71 7.14 22.50 5.92
C SER A 71 8.54 22.87 5.43
N LYS A 72 9.13 23.93 5.98
CA LYS A 72 10.49 24.33 5.67
C LYS A 72 11.50 23.22 5.98
N ASN A 73 11.43 22.62 7.17
CA ASN A 73 12.37 21.55 7.57
C ASN A 73 12.28 20.32 6.67
N VAL A 74 11.07 19.92 6.26
CA VAL A 74 10.86 18.79 5.33
C VAL A 74 11.43 19.10 3.94
N VAL A 75 11.25 20.33 3.44
CA VAL A 75 11.75 20.71 2.12
C VAL A 75 13.27 20.87 2.08
N GLU A 76 13.85 21.40 3.15
CA GLU A 76 15.30 21.61 3.27
C GLU A 76 16.04 20.36 3.78
N ALA A 77 15.33 19.26 4.07
CA ALA A 77 15.91 18.00 4.53
C ALA A 77 16.89 17.44 3.48
N ASN A 78 18.04 16.98 3.95
CA ASN A 78 19.04 16.32 3.10
C ASN A 78 18.77 14.80 3.00
N THR A 79 17.51 14.43 2.83
CA THR A 79 17.05 13.04 2.68
C THR A 79 15.80 12.99 1.81
N GLU A 80 15.65 11.90 1.07
CA GLU A 80 14.43 11.55 0.34
C GLU A 80 13.73 10.34 0.98
N ASP A 81 14.26 9.80 2.08
CA ASP A 81 13.64 8.71 2.80
C ASP A 81 12.32 9.17 3.46
N LEU A 82 11.23 8.43 3.19
CA LEU A 82 9.90 8.79 3.67
C LEU A 82 9.81 8.77 5.21
N LEU A 83 10.49 7.82 5.87
CA LEU A 83 10.44 7.70 7.33
C LEU A 83 11.24 8.80 8.01
N ASP A 84 12.39 9.19 7.45
CA ASP A 84 13.16 10.33 7.93
C ASP A 84 12.35 11.63 7.78
N LEU A 85 11.73 11.85 6.62
CA LEU A 85 10.86 13.00 6.38
C LEU A 85 9.65 13.00 7.33
N ALA A 86 9.05 11.83 7.59
CA ALA A 86 7.96 11.69 8.55
C ALA A 86 8.42 12.05 9.98
N ASN A 87 9.60 11.59 10.40
CA ASN A 87 10.18 11.95 11.70
C ASN A 87 10.45 13.46 11.82
N ILE A 88 11.01 14.09 10.78
CA ILE A 88 11.21 15.56 10.71
C ILE A 88 9.88 16.29 10.86
N ALA A 89 8.81 15.77 10.25
CA ALA A 89 7.46 16.31 10.37
C ALA A 89 6.77 15.98 11.71
N GLY A 90 7.40 15.19 12.59
CA GLY A 90 6.78 14.70 13.83
C GLY A 90 5.60 13.77 13.58
N LEU A 91 5.65 12.95 12.54
CA LEU A 91 4.70 11.88 12.26
C LEU A 91 5.21 10.56 12.86
N ASN A 92 4.27 9.74 13.32
CA ASN A 92 4.55 8.37 13.75
C ASN A 92 4.05 7.40 12.67
N PRO A 93 4.94 6.73 11.91
CA PRO A 93 4.53 5.82 10.83
C PRO A 93 3.57 4.72 11.27
N ALA A 94 3.71 4.19 12.49
CA ALA A 94 2.83 3.15 13.02
C ALA A 94 1.37 3.60 13.25
N LYS A 95 1.08 4.90 13.28
CA LYS A 95 -0.26 5.44 13.55
C LYS A 95 -0.73 6.41 12.49
N ASP A 96 0.17 7.24 12.00
CA ASP A 96 -0.20 8.41 11.20
C ASP A 96 -0.31 8.10 9.71
N PHE A 97 0.12 6.92 9.25
CA PHE A 97 -0.02 6.50 7.87
C PHE A 97 -1.33 5.75 7.56
N VAL A 98 -2.16 5.50 8.56
CA VAL A 98 -3.52 4.98 8.34
C VAL A 98 -4.27 5.88 7.36
N SER A 99 -4.74 5.29 6.25
CA SER A 99 -5.43 5.99 5.17
C SER A 99 -4.62 7.16 4.57
N ALA A 100 -3.31 7.18 4.70
CA ALA A 100 -2.47 8.22 4.13
C ALA A 100 -2.45 8.16 2.60
N LYS A 101 -2.23 9.31 1.98
CA LYS A 101 -2.09 9.46 0.53
C LYS A 101 -0.60 9.42 0.19
N LEU A 102 -0.14 8.27 -0.25
CA LEU A 102 1.27 7.95 -0.52
C LEU A 102 1.44 7.58 -2.01
N LEU A 103 0.89 8.41 -2.91
CA LEU A 103 0.88 8.13 -4.35
C LEU A 103 2.27 8.29 -4.95
N GLY A 104 2.77 7.25 -5.62
CA GLY A 104 4.04 7.30 -6.33
C GLY A 104 5.27 7.54 -5.44
N VAL A 105 5.15 7.33 -4.13
CA VAL A 105 6.29 7.46 -3.20
C VAL A 105 7.34 6.40 -3.50
N ASN A 106 8.59 6.73 -3.24
CA ASN A 106 9.69 5.78 -3.26
C ASN A 106 9.94 5.24 -1.85
N LEU A 107 9.74 3.93 -1.69
CA LEU A 107 9.93 3.14 -0.47
C LEU A 107 10.80 1.90 -0.76
N CYS A 108 11.57 1.92 -1.85
CA CYS A 108 12.45 0.82 -2.24
C CYS A 108 13.44 0.48 -1.11
N GLY A 109 13.46 -0.78 -0.68
CA GLY A 109 14.35 -1.29 0.37
C GLY A 109 14.08 -0.76 1.78
N VAL A 110 13.01 -0.01 2.01
CA VAL A 110 12.70 0.58 3.32
C VAL A 110 12.13 -0.47 4.28
N ASP A 111 12.53 -0.44 5.55
CA ASP A 111 11.93 -1.25 6.61
C ASP A 111 10.61 -0.63 7.09
N LEU A 112 9.51 -1.27 6.71
CA LEU A 112 8.14 -0.96 7.08
C LEU A 112 7.50 -2.13 7.86
N SER A 113 8.32 -2.96 8.50
CA SER A 113 7.84 -4.11 9.25
C SER A 113 6.88 -3.68 10.38
N GLY A 114 5.75 -4.37 10.49
CA GLY A 114 4.71 -4.07 11.48
C GLY A 114 3.99 -2.72 11.31
N VAL A 115 4.27 -1.95 10.25
CA VAL A 115 3.63 -0.64 10.01
C VAL A 115 2.13 -0.77 9.80
N ASN A 116 1.36 0.25 10.22
CA ASN A 116 -0.07 0.31 9.95
C ASN A 116 -0.38 1.23 8.76
N LEU A 117 -0.59 0.62 7.60
CA LEU A 117 -1.00 1.26 6.35
C LEU A 117 -2.47 0.94 5.99
N TYR A 118 -3.31 0.65 7.00
CA TYR A 118 -4.73 0.38 6.79
C TYR A 118 -5.38 1.43 5.87
N ALA A 119 -6.01 0.97 4.80
CA ALA A 119 -6.70 1.81 3.81
C ALA A 119 -5.85 2.94 3.21
N ALA A 120 -4.52 2.88 3.27
CA ALA A 120 -3.64 3.85 2.64
C ALA A 120 -3.70 3.77 1.10
N TYR A 121 -3.34 4.86 0.42
CA TYR A 121 -3.31 4.97 -1.03
C TYR A 121 -1.86 4.98 -1.50
N LEU A 122 -1.36 3.83 -1.95
CA LEU A 122 0.00 3.58 -2.43
C LEU A 122 0.04 3.28 -3.94
N ARG A 123 -0.94 3.81 -4.68
CA ARG A 123 -1.01 3.59 -6.12
C ARG A 123 0.28 4.05 -6.82
N GLY A 124 0.90 3.13 -7.58
CA GLY A 124 2.12 3.41 -8.33
C GLY A 124 3.36 3.69 -7.46
N ALA A 125 3.32 3.38 -6.17
CA ALA A 125 4.49 3.48 -5.30
C ALA A 125 5.54 2.43 -5.68
N ASP A 126 6.81 2.75 -5.44
CA ASP A 126 7.91 1.80 -5.49
C ASP A 126 8.18 1.26 -4.08
N LEU A 127 7.90 0.00 -3.87
CA LEU A 127 8.10 -0.79 -2.64
C LEU A 127 8.99 -2.01 -2.94
N SER A 128 9.75 -1.95 -4.05
CA SER A 128 10.66 -3.04 -4.40
C SER A 128 11.66 -3.29 -3.27
N ASP A 129 11.90 -4.57 -2.96
CA ASP A 129 12.79 -5.02 -1.88
C ASP A 129 12.46 -4.47 -0.46
N ALA A 130 11.33 -3.78 -0.26
CA ALA A 130 10.92 -3.28 1.05
C ALA A 130 10.55 -4.41 2.01
N ASP A 131 10.78 -4.21 3.31
CA ASP A 131 10.28 -5.11 4.36
C ASP A 131 8.91 -4.62 4.88
N LEU A 132 7.87 -5.37 4.54
CA LEU A 132 6.49 -5.17 4.97
C LEU A 132 6.00 -6.36 5.83
N SER A 133 6.93 -7.12 6.41
CA SER A 133 6.60 -8.26 7.27
C SER A 133 5.68 -7.81 8.41
N GLU A 134 4.63 -8.59 8.68
CA GLU A 134 3.63 -8.31 9.73
C GLU A 134 2.87 -6.97 9.59
N ALA A 135 3.07 -6.23 8.49
CA ALA A 135 2.39 -4.96 8.25
C ALA A 135 0.87 -5.13 8.11
N ASN A 136 0.12 -4.14 8.59
CA ASN A 136 -1.31 -4.05 8.33
C ASN A 136 -1.56 -3.25 7.04
N LEU A 137 -1.77 -3.96 5.95
CA LEU A 137 -2.09 -3.47 4.61
C LEU A 137 -3.56 -3.72 4.24
N SER A 138 -4.43 -3.99 5.22
CA SER A 138 -5.83 -4.28 4.92
C SER A 138 -6.51 -3.05 4.29
N LYS A 139 -7.29 -3.30 3.23
CA LYS A 139 -7.96 -2.30 2.38
C LYS A 139 -7.02 -1.29 1.70
N VAL A 140 -5.72 -1.52 1.69
CA VAL A 140 -4.76 -0.66 1.00
C VAL A 140 -5.03 -0.63 -0.52
N ASN A 141 -4.77 0.50 -1.15
CA ASN A 141 -4.76 0.60 -2.60
C ASN A 141 -3.30 0.64 -3.11
N LEU A 142 -2.81 -0.50 -3.58
CA LEU A 142 -1.49 -0.71 -4.18
C LEU A 142 -1.58 -0.89 -5.71
N SER A 143 -2.64 -0.43 -6.34
CA SER A 143 -2.81 -0.65 -7.78
C SER A 143 -1.64 -0.08 -8.59
N GLY A 144 -1.02 -0.94 -9.41
CA GLY A 144 0.12 -0.59 -10.24
C GLY A 144 1.42 -0.28 -9.48
N ALA A 145 1.50 -0.58 -8.19
CA ALA A 145 2.73 -0.46 -7.41
C ALA A 145 3.74 -1.57 -7.76
N ASP A 146 5.01 -1.33 -7.49
CA ASP A 146 6.09 -2.31 -7.57
C ASP A 146 6.44 -2.81 -6.16
N LEU A 147 6.23 -4.10 -5.89
CA LEU A 147 6.61 -4.84 -4.69
C LEU A 147 7.51 -6.04 -5.06
N SER A 148 8.22 -5.96 -6.18
CA SER A 148 9.15 -7.04 -6.58
C SER A 148 10.21 -7.24 -5.51
N GLY A 149 10.46 -8.50 -5.14
CA GLY A 149 11.42 -8.86 -4.09
C GLY A 149 11.00 -8.50 -2.67
N ALA A 150 9.88 -7.80 -2.46
CA ALA A 150 9.46 -7.35 -1.13
C ALA A 150 9.19 -8.50 -0.16
N LEU A 151 9.44 -8.27 1.13
CA LEU A 151 9.12 -9.18 2.22
C LEU A 151 7.73 -8.81 2.78
N LEU A 152 6.78 -9.74 2.67
CA LEU A 152 5.38 -9.59 3.10
C LEU A 152 4.95 -10.74 4.03
N SER A 153 5.93 -11.37 4.69
CA SER A 153 5.65 -12.51 5.57
C SER A 153 4.66 -12.11 6.67
N ASN A 154 3.56 -12.88 6.80
CA ASN A 154 2.49 -12.64 7.76
C ASN A 154 1.79 -11.27 7.64
N ALA A 155 1.98 -10.52 6.56
CA ALA A 155 1.29 -9.26 6.34
C ALA A 155 -0.22 -9.46 6.17
N ASN A 156 -1.01 -8.48 6.63
CA ASN A 156 -2.46 -8.49 6.43
C ASN A 156 -2.85 -7.63 5.22
N LEU A 157 -3.21 -8.28 4.12
CA LEU A 157 -3.65 -7.68 2.86
C LEU A 157 -5.15 -7.94 2.58
N THR A 158 -5.94 -8.21 3.63
CA THR A 158 -7.39 -8.44 3.49
C THR A 158 -8.07 -7.27 2.77
N ASP A 159 -8.91 -7.57 1.78
CA ASP A 159 -9.64 -6.59 0.97
C ASP A 159 -8.73 -5.59 0.21
N ALA A 160 -7.44 -5.85 0.07
CA ALA A 160 -6.51 -4.96 -0.62
C ALA A 160 -6.78 -4.88 -2.13
N ASN A 161 -6.58 -3.70 -2.70
CA ASN A 161 -6.56 -3.52 -4.15
C ASN A 161 -5.13 -3.64 -4.68
N LEU A 162 -4.81 -4.80 -5.24
CA LEU A 162 -3.52 -5.18 -5.83
C LEU A 162 -3.60 -5.29 -7.36
N TYR A 163 -4.54 -4.55 -7.99
CA TYR A 163 -4.71 -4.55 -9.44
C TYR A 163 -3.43 -4.12 -10.15
N ARG A 164 -2.90 -4.95 -11.08
CA ARG A 164 -1.65 -4.72 -11.82
C ARG A 164 -0.41 -4.50 -10.96
N VAL A 165 -0.39 -4.98 -9.73
CA VAL A 165 0.80 -4.92 -8.87
C VAL A 165 1.89 -5.85 -9.39
N SER A 166 3.14 -5.48 -9.24
CA SER A 166 4.28 -6.40 -9.35
C SER A 166 4.61 -6.97 -7.97
N LEU A 167 4.54 -8.30 -7.84
CA LEU A 167 4.93 -9.09 -6.67
C LEU A 167 5.91 -10.19 -7.11
N ALA A 168 6.60 -9.99 -8.25
CA ALA A 168 7.57 -10.95 -8.73
C ALA A 168 8.67 -11.18 -7.67
N LEU A 169 9.01 -12.46 -7.39
CA LEU A 169 10.00 -12.83 -6.39
C LEU A 169 9.66 -12.44 -4.93
N ALA A 170 8.50 -11.83 -4.67
CA ALA A 170 8.11 -11.41 -3.31
C ALA A 170 7.89 -12.61 -2.38
N ASN A 171 8.15 -12.41 -1.10
CA ASN A 171 7.85 -13.38 -0.05
C ASN A 171 6.55 -13.03 0.68
N LEU A 172 5.47 -13.73 0.34
CA LEU A 172 4.13 -13.59 0.93
C LEU A 172 3.79 -14.75 1.87
N SER A 173 4.80 -15.45 2.41
CA SER A 173 4.55 -16.60 3.26
C SER A 173 3.70 -16.23 4.49
N GLY A 174 2.61 -16.97 4.72
CA GLY A 174 1.68 -16.71 5.82
C GLY A 174 0.83 -15.44 5.66
N ALA A 175 0.96 -14.68 4.58
CA ALA A 175 0.18 -13.46 4.38
C ALA A 175 -1.32 -13.73 4.22
N ASN A 176 -2.15 -12.80 4.69
CA ASN A 176 -3.60 -12.86 4.51
C ASN A 176 -4.02 -11.95 3.34
N LEU A 177 -4.33 -12.57 2.20
CA LEU A 177 -4.83 -11.90 0.98
C LEU A 177 -6.32 -12.21 0.72
N SER A 178 -7.07 -12.59 1.76
CA SER A 178 -8.50 -12.91 1.58
C SER A 178 -9.26 -11.72 0.99
N ASN A 179 -10.10 -11.99 0.00
CA ASN A 179 -10.87 -11.03 -0.79
C ASN A 179 -10.02 -10.00 -1.57
N ALA A 180 -8.71 -10.12 -1.63
CA ALA A 180 -7.86 -9.16 -2.34
C ALA A 180 -8.11 -9.20 -3.86
N ASN A 181 -8.01 -8.04 -4.50
CA ASN A 181 -8.04 -7.94 -5.96
C ASN A 181 -6.62 -7.99 -6.54
N LEU A 182 -6.19 -9.17 -6.97
CA LEU A 182 -4.91 -9.44 -7.63
C LEU A 182 -5.05 -9.55 -9.16
N SER A 183 -6.14 -9.03 -9.74
CA SER A 183 -6.34 -9.16 -11.18
C SER A 183 -5.24 -8.44 -11.97
N ASN A 184 -4.71 -9.12 -12.99
CA ASN A 184 -3.57 -8.69 -13.80
C ASN A 184 -2.25 -8.49 -13.01
N ALA A 185 -2.13 -8.99 -11.78
CA ALA A 185 -0.90 -8.90 -10.99
C ALA A 185 0.19 -9.86 -11.52
N ASN A 186 1.44 -9.50 -11.31
CA ASN A 186 2.58 -10.37 -11.55
C ASN A 186 3.07 -10.97 -10.22
N LEU A 187 2.84 -12.27 -10.01
CA LEU A 187 3.30 -13.05 -8.86
C LEU A 187 4.30 -14.13 -9.29
N SER A 188 4.96 -13.95 -10.43
CA SER A 188 5.92 -14.95 -10.92
C SER A 188 7.06 -15.16 -9.91
N ASN A 189 7.36 -16.44 -9.63
CA ASN A 189 8.36 -16.84 -8.64
C ASN A 189 8.09 -16.36 -7.20
N ALA A 190 6.89 -15.84 -6.88
CA ALA A 190 6.55 -15.44 -5.52
C ALA A 190 6.38 -16.66 -4.61
N ASN A 191 6.73 -16.50 -3.34
CA ASN A 191 6.46 -17.49 -2.29
C ASN A 191 5.16 -17.15 -1.56
N LEU A 192 4.11 -17.95 -1.78
CA LEU A 192 2.79 -17.82 -1.16
C LEU A 192 2.51 -18.95 -0.16
N SER A 193 3.55 -19.65 0.30
CA SER A 193 3.38 -20.78 1.23
C SER A 193 2.63 -20.36 2.50
N ASN A 194 1.63 -21.15 2.91
CA ASN A 194 0.74 -20.86 4.03
C ASN A 194 -0.10 -19.58 3.91
N ALA A 195 -0.11 -18.92 2.76
CA ALA A 195 -0.92 -17.70 2.57
C ALA A 195 -2.42 -18.02 2.48
N ASN A 196 -3.25 -17.06 2.86
CA ASN A 196 -4.69 -17.14 2.70
C ASN A 196 -5.15 -16.29 1.51
N LEU A 197 -5.50 -16.92 0.40
CA LEU A 197 -6.07 -16.29 -0.81
C LEU A 197 -7.56 -16.62 -0.97
N SER A 198 -8.28 -16.95 0.11
CA SER A 198 -9.70 -17.24 0.01
C SER A 198 -10.48 -16.08 -0.61
N ASN A 199 -11.29 -16.38 -1.62
CA ASN A 199 -12.07 -15.43 -2.41
C ASN A 199 -11.23 -14.35 -3.14
N ALA A 200 -9.91 -14.48 -3.24
CA ALA A 200 -9.08 -13.53 -3.98
C ALA A 200 -9.37 -13.58 -5.49
N ASN A 201 -9.31 -12.44 -6.13
CA ASN A 201 -9.43 -12.37 -7.59
C ASN A 201 -8.04 -12.40 -8.24
N LEU A 202 -7.68 -13.55 -8.80
CA LEU A 202 -6.43 -13.80 -9.53
C LEU A 202 -6.61 -13.73 -11.06
N SER A 203 -7.75 -13.23 -11.55
CA SER A 203 -8.02 -13.23 -13.00
C SER A 203 -6.93 -12.51 -13.78
N ASN A 204 -6.44 -13.15 -14.86
CA ASN A 204 -5.34 -12.67 -15.69
C ASN A 204 -4.00 -12.44 -14.95
N ALA A 205 -3.84 -12.90 -13.72
CA ALA A 205 -2.58 -12.80 -12.98
C ALA A 205 -1.53 -13.78 -13.54
N ASP A 206 -0.28 -13.52 -13.26
CA ASP A 206 0.85 -14.41 -13.58
C ASP A 206 1.38 -15.06 -12.30
N LEU A 207 1.15 -16.36 -12.12
CA LEU A 207 1.64 -17.21 -11.04
C LEU A 207 2.73 -18.18 -11.53
N THR A 208 3.36 -17.91 -12.68
CA THR A 208 4.39 -18.79 -13.24
C THR A 208 5.48 -19.06 -12.20
N GLN A 209 5.74 -20.34 -11.92
CA GLN A 209 6.75 -20.78 -10.93
C GLN A 209 6.48 -20.34 -9.48
N ALA A 210 5.32 -19.82 -9.15
CA ALA A 210 4.98 -19.44 -7.77
C ALA A 210 4.85 -20.67 -6.87
N GLY A 211 5.30 -20.53 -5.62
CA GLY A 211 5.17 -21.55 -4.57
C GLY A 211 3.90 -21.32 -3.74
N LEU A 212 2.94 -22.25 -3.82
CA LEU A 212 1.65 -22.16 -3.11
C LEU A 212 1.46 -23.36 -2.16
N ALA A 213 2.53 -23.80 -1.49
CA ALA A 213 2.43 -24.88 -0.52
C ALA A 213 1.54 -24.47 0.66
N LEU A 214 0.57 -25.30 1.04
CA LEU A 214 -0.37 -25.05 2.14
C LEU A 214 -1.19 -23.74 2.01
N THR A 215 -1.33 -23.22 0.81
CA THR A 215 -2.10 -22.00 0.55
C THR A 215 -3.59 -22.29 0.54
N ASN A 216 -4.40 -21.46 1.20
CA ASN A 216 -5.86 -21.55 1.11
C ASN A 216 -6.36 -20.78 -0.13
N LEU A 217 -6.88 -21.52 -1.11
CA LEU A 217 -7.39 -20.99 -2.38
C LEU A 217 -8.93 -21.11 -2.51
N LYS A 218 -9.63 -21.38 -1.42
CA LYS A 218 -11.08 -21.57 -1.43
C LYS A 218 -11.79 -20.35 -2.02
N GLY A 219 -12.54 -20.55 -3.11
CA GLY A 219 -13.29 -19.48 -3.77
C GLY A 219 -12.45 -18.50 -4.58
N ALA A 220 -11.14 -18.72 -4.73
CA ALA A 220 -10.28 -17.88 -5.55
C ALA A 220 -10.63 -17.98 -7.05
N ASN A 221 -10.58 -16.85 -7.75
CA ASN A 221 -10.87 -16.78 -9.19
C ASN A 221 -9.59 -16.91 -10.01
N PHE A 222 -9.44 -18.03 -10.74
CA PHE A 222 -8.30 -18.33 -11.62
C PHE A 222 -8.58 -18.10 -13.11
N GLN A 223 -9.56 -17.29 -13.48
CA GLN A 223 -9.87 -17.05 -14.88
C GLN A 223 -8.66 -16.46 -15.61
N ASN A 224 -8.20 -17.14 -16.67
CA ASN A 224 -7.05 -16.73 -17.49
C ASN A 224 -5.73 -16.53 -16.71
N THR A 225 -5.61 -17.02 -15.48
CA THR A 225 -4.37 -16.91 -14.70
C THR A 225 -3.29 -17.78 -15.33
N LYS A 226 -2.08 -17.28 -15.52
CA LYS A 226 -0.93 -18.10 -15.89
C LYS A 226 -0.43 -18.87 -14.66
N VAL A 227 -0.27 -20.18 -14.79
CA VAL A 227 0.09 -21.06 -13.66
C VAL A 227 1.18 -22.08 -14.01
N GLU A 228 1.88 -21.86 -15.11
CA GLU A 228 2.91 -22.77 -15.57
C GLU A 228 3.98 -23.00 -14.50
N LYS A 229 4.21 -24.27 -14.14
CA LYS A 229 5.17 -24.69 -13.10
C LYS A 229 4.88 -24.11 -11.70
N ALA A 230 3.70 -23.53 -11.45
CA ALA A 230 3.29 -23.20 -10.11
C ALA A 230 3.14 -24.50 -9.28
N ARG A 231 3.56 -24.46 -8.01
CA ARG A 231 3.58 -25.63 -7.12
C ARG A 231 2.52 -25.50 -6.06
N LEU A 232 1.54 -26.41 -6.06
CA LEU A 232 0.43 -26.46 -5.11
C LEU A 232 0.43 -27.77 -4.32
N TRP A 233 -0.22 -27.76 -3.16
CA TRP A 233 -0.57 -28.97 -2.42
C TRP A 233 -2.04 -29.34 -2.66
N HIS A 234 -2.38 -30.63 -2.48
CA HIS A 234 -3.72 -31.14 -2.77
C HIS A 234 -4.83 -30.52 -1.91
N ASP A 235 -4.53 -30.04 -0.71
CA ASP A 235 -5.49 -29.49 0.25
C ASP A 235 -5.70 -27.97 0.14
N ALA A 236 -5.45 -27.37 -1.02
CA ALA A 236 -5.59 -25.92 -1.25
C ALA A 236 -7.05 -25.38 -1.22
N GLY A 237 -8.05 -26.21 -0.91
CA GLY A 237 -9.46 -25.81 -0.88
C GLY A 237 -10.10 -25.69 -2.27
N LEU A 238 -9.51 -26.28 -3.29
CA LEU A 238 -10.01 -26.29 -4.68
C LEU A 238 -10.93 -27.49 -4.93
N SER A 239 -11.93 -27.31 -5.81
CA SER A 239 -12.72 -28.43 -6.33
C SER A 239 -11.87 -29.34 -7.22
N GLU A 240 -12.25 -30.62 -7.32
CA GLU A 240 -11.55 -31.56 -8.20
C GLU A 240 -11.54 -31.10 -9.68
N GLU A 241 -12.63 -30.49 -10.15
CA GLU A 241 -12.70 -29.88 -11.48
C GLU A 241 -11.64 -28.81 -11.67
N MET A 242 -11.50 -27.89 -10.69
CA MET A 242 -10.49 -26.84 -10.73
C MET A 242 -9.07 -27.40 -10.67
N LYS A 243 -8.81 -28.40 -9.85
CA LYS A 243 -7.51 -29.08 -9.80
C LYS A 243 -7.13 -29.67 -11.17
N GLN A 244 -8.06 -30.39 -11.82
CA GLN A 244 -7.83 -30.94 -13.15
C GLN A 244 -7.59 -29.83 -14.20
N ASN A 245 -8.34 -28.74 -14.14
CA ASN A 245 -8.11 -27.59 -15.03
C ASN A 245 -6.70 -27.01 -14.82
N LEU A 246 -6.25 -26.83 -13.57
CA LEU A 246 -4.93 -26.27 -13.27
C LEU A 246 -3.80 -27.22 -13.70
N ILE A 247 -3.97 -28.55 -13.55
CA ILE A 247 -3.01 -29.55 -14.02
C ILE A 247 -2.82 -29.41 -15.55
N THR A 248 -3.90 -29.31 -16.32
CA THR A 248 -3.80 -29.15 -17.78
C THR A 248 -3.11 -27.85 -18.19
N ARG A 249 -3.06 -26.87 -17.30
CA ARG A 249 -2.39 -25.56 -17.49
C ARG A 249 -0.97 -25.52 -16.92
N GLY A 250 -0.44 -26.67 -16.50
CA GLY A 250 0.97 -26.83 -16.10
C GLY A 250 1.28 -26.64 -14.63
N VAL A 251 0.27 -26.66 -13.75
CA VAL A 251 0.48 -26.69 -12.29
C VAL A 251 1.07 -28.04 -11.88
N VAL A 252 2.01 -28.00 -10.95
CA VAL A 252 2.59 -29.18 -10.30
C VAL A 252 1.97 -29.34 -8.92
N PHE A 253 1.25 -30.45 -8.70
CA PHE A 253 0.77 -30.78 -7.36
C PHE A 253 1.82 -31.66 -6.65
N ASP A 254 2.33 -31.13 -5.55
CA ASP A 254 3.22 -31.88 -4.66
C ASP A 254 2.38 -32.76 -3.72
N ASN A 255 2.77 -34.02 -3.57
CA ASN A 255 2.27 -34.90 -2.53
C ASN A 255 3.04 -34.54 -1.25
N GLY A 256 2.37 -34.03 -0.22
CA GLY A 256 2.96 -33.77 1.08
C GLY A 256 3.42 -35.02 1.79
#